data_ed3234aea31b157c43b0103d111f2a31
#
_entry.id   ed3234aea31b157c43b0103d111f2a31
#
_cell.length_a   1.000
_cell.length_b   1.000
_cell.length_c   1.000
_cell.angle_alpha   90.00
_cell.angle_beta   90.00
_cell.angle_gamma   90.00
#
_symmetry.space_group_name_H-M   'P 1'
#
loop_
_entity.id
_entity.type
_entity.pdbx_description
1 polymer ?
#
loop_
_entity_poly.entity_id
_entity_poly.type
_entity_poly.pdbx_seq_one_letter_code
_entity_poly.pdbx_strand_id
1 'polypeptide(L)'
;MIKMKRTYLLVLILFLSVSLSAQKDKQAREILDKTANALQQAGGIRATFGGTGNGTLLLKGNRFYLNSGGIQSWFDGTTQWSYLESSEEVNVSNPTPEELQTINPYALLSIYKSGYNYKYTGIKSRNGKQGFEVILTPENKQDITSITLFVSQTYQPLYIKVEQSNKSANE
;
A
#
# COMPACT_ATOMS: atom_id res chain seq x y z
N MET A 1 -15.15 -48.11 28.29
CA MET A 1 -13.85 -47.46 28.06
C MET A 1 -13.66 -46.84 26.67
N ILE A 2 -14.58 -47.06 25.73
CA ILE A 2 -14.46 -46.52 24.34
C ILE A 2 -15.02 -45.08 24.18
N LYS A 3 -15.98 -44.69 25.01
CA LYS A 3 -16.60 -43.32 24.91
C LYS A 3 -15.66 -42.17 25.32
N MET A 4 -14.79 -42.38 26.30
CA MET A 4 -13.82 -41.35 26.75
C MET A 4 -12.77 -41.02 25.68
N LYS A 5 -12.28 -41.99 24.93
CA LYS A 5 -11.27 -41.78 23.88
C LYS A 5 -11.79 -40.91 22.71
N ARG A 6 -13.11 -41.04 22.39
CA ARG A 6 -13.76 -40.22 21.33
C ARG A 6 -13.92 -38.77 21.75
N THR A 7 -14.21 -38.53 23.02
CA THR A 7 -14.37 -37.13 23.55
C THR A 7 -13.05 -36.40 23.57
N TYR A 8 -11.94 -37.05 23.96
CA TYR A 8 -10.60 -36.44 23.91
C TYR A 8 -10.13 -36.14 22.48
N LEU A 9 -10.49 -37.02 21.52
CA LEU A 9 -10.15 -36.80 20.10
C LEU A 9 -10.90 -35.61 19.53
N LEU A 10 -12.19 -35.41 19.88
CA LEU A 10 -12.97 -34.27 19.45
C LEU A 10 -12.49 -32.93 20.08
N VAL A 11 -12.06 -32.95 21.35
CA VAL A 11 -11.48 -31.81 22.03
C VAL A 11 -10.13 -31.45 21.42
N LEU A 12 -9.30 -32.44 21.09
CA LEU A 12 -8.01 -32.20 20.43
C LEU A 12 -8.15 -31.59 19.03
N ILE A 13 -9.14 -32.03 18.26
CA ILE A 13 -9.45 -31.45 16.93
C ILE A 13 -9.95 -30.01 17.06
N LEU A 14 -10.72 -29.69 18.11
CA LEU A 14 -11.20 -28.33 18.37
C LEU A 14 -10.04 -27.36 18.72
N PHE A 15 -9.01 -27.83 19.42
CA PHE A 15 -7.83 -27.01 19.76
C PHE A 15 -6.90 -26.76 18.57
N LEU A 16 -6.89 -27.62 17.55
CA LEU A 16 -6.08 -27.46 16.33
C LEU A 16 -6.68 -26.43 15.35
N SER A 17 -7.95 -26.09 15.46
CA SER A 17 -8.65 -25.14 14.57
C SER A 17 -8.47 -23.67 14.96
N VAL A 18 -7.92 -23.35 16.14
CA VAL A 18 -7.80 -21.94 16.63
C VAL A 18 -6.50 -21.26 16.20
N SER A 19 -5.54 -21.99 15.64
CA SER A 19 -4.21 -21.45 15.34
C SER A 19 -4.04 -20.86 13.93
N LEU A 20 -5.10 -20.79 13.11
CA LEU A 20 -4.97 -20.35 11.70
C LEU A 20 -5.24 -18.85 11.45
N SER A 21 -5.55 -18.06 12.48
CA SER A 21 -6.08 -16.71 12.25
C SER A 21 -5.10 -15.55 12.46
N ALA A 22 -3.84 -15.80 12.84
CA ALA A 22 -2.92 -14.71 13.20
C ALA A 22 -1.56 -14.74 12.48
N GLN A 23 -1.39 -15.56 11.47
CA GLN A 23 -0.13 -15.58 10.73
C GLN A 23 -0.25 -14.69 9.50
N LYS A 24 0.45 -13.53 9.53
CA LYS A 24 0.62 -12.69 8.33
C LYS A 24 1.03 -13.59 7.17
N ASP A 25 0.31 -13.48 6.06
CA ASP A 25 0.49 -14.33 4.89
C ASP A 25 1.94 -14.25 4.37
N LYS A 26 2.68 -15.33 4.48
CA LYS A 26 4.10 -15.39 4.09
C LYS A 26 4.29 -15.11 2.60
N GLN A 27 3.37 -15.60 1.76
CA GLN A 27 3.44 -15.40 0.31
C GLN A 27 3.16 -13.94 -0.04
N ALA A 28 2.16 -13.32 0.61
CA ALA A 28 1.91 -11.90 0.47
C ALA A 28 3.14 -11.08 0.89
N ARG A 29 3.77 -11.42 2.01
CA ARG A 29 4.98 -10.74 2.48
C ARG A 29 6.11 -10.84 1.47
N GLU A 30 6.37 -12.02 0.94
CA GLU A 30 7.41 -12.23 -0.07
C GLU A 30 7.17 -11.36 -1.32
N ILE A 31 5.93 -11.29 -1.80
CA ILE A 31 5.55 -10.44 -2.94
C ILE A 31 5.81 -8.97 -2.61
N LEU A 32 5.41 -8.50 -1.42
CA LEU A 32 5.59 -7.11 -0.99
C LEU A 32 7.08 -6.76 -0.86
N ASP A 33 7.88 -7.62 -0.23
CA ASP A 33 9.33 -7.43 -0.07
C ASP A 33 10.04 -7.36 -1.44
N LYS A 34 9.71 -8.27 -2.36
CA LYS A 34 10.27 -8.27 -3.73
C LYS A 34 9.85 -7.04 -4.52
N THR A 35 8.59 -6.60 -4.36
CA THR A 35 8.09 -5.37 -4.99
C THR A 35 8.82 -4.14 -4.47
N ALA A 36 9.00 -4.01 -3.16
CA ALA A 36 9.76 -2.91 -2.56
C ALA A 36 11.21 -2.88 -3.07
N ASN A 37 11.87 -4.05 -3.14
CA ASN A 37 13.23 -4.15 -3.66
C ASN A 37 13.30 -3.78 -5.16
N ALA A 38 12.36 -4.25 -5.98
CA ALA A 38 12.30 -3.91 -7.41
C ALA A 38 12.15 -2.41 -7.64
N LEU A 39 11.35 -1.74 -6.80
CA LEU A 39 11.16 -0.28 -6.86
C LEU A 39 12.39 0.48 -6.39
N GLN A 40 13.09 0.01 -5.36
CA GLN A 40 14.34 0.63 -4.90
C GLN A 40 15.46 0.51 -5.94
N GLN A 41 15.49 -0.58 -6.70
CA GLN A 41 16.47 -0.82 -7.77
C GLN A 41 16.09 -0.15 -9.08
N ALA A 42 14.86 0.31 -9.25
CA ALA A 42 14.41 1.03 -10.43
C ALA A 42 15.15 2.36 -10.54
N GLY A 43 15.69 2.67 -11.71
CA GLY A 43 16.39 3.94 -11.99
C GLY A 43 15.47 5.17 -11.95
N GLY A 44 14.17 4.97 -11.87
CA GLY A 44 13.10 5.95 -11.73
C GLY A 44 11.74 5.28 -11.96
N ILE A 45 10.70 5.90 -11.43
CA ILE A 45 9.31 5.42 -11.53
C ILE A 45 8.46 6.54 -12.07
N ARG A 46 7.58 6.20 -13.00
CA ARG A 46 6.49 7.06 -13.43
C ARG A 46 5.17 6.35 -13.12
N ALA A 47 4.31 7.01 -12.37
CA ALA A 47 2.97 6.56 -12.09
C ALA A 47 1.95 7.62 -12.50
N THR A 48 0.81 7.18 -13.01
CA THR A 48 -0.36 8.02 -13.19
C THR A 48 -1.45 7.49 -12.28
N PHE A 49 -2.22 8.36 -11.70
CA PHE A 49 -3.32 8.00 -10.82
C PHE A 49 -4.58 8.77 -11.18
N GLY A 50 -5.72 8.22 -10.78
CA GLY A 50 -7.04 8.80 -10.99
C GLY A 50 -7.99 8.38 -9.87
N GLY A 51 -9.16 8.99 -9.83
CA GLY A 51 -10.18 8.77 -8.79
C GLY A 51 -10.78 10.10 -8.34
N THR A 52 -10.66 10.44 -7.07
CA THR A 52 -11.05 11.75 -6.54
C THR A 52 -10.18 12.90 -7.06
N GLY A 53 -9.02 12.58 -7.65
CA GLY A 53 -8.13 13.49 -8.37
C GLY A 53 -7.30 12.72 -9.37
N ASN A 54 -6.88 13.38 -10.45
CA ASN A 54 -5.99 12.83 -11.46
C ASN A 54 -4.60 13.43 -11.33
N GLY A 55 -3.56 12.64 -11.60
CA GLY A 55 -2.22 13.18 -11.51
C GLY A 55 -1.14 12.27 -12.07
N THR A 56 0.07 12.82 -12.05
CA THR A 56 1.30 12.12 -12.42
C THR A 56 2.31 12.28 -11.29
N LEU A 57 2.97 11.18 -10.97
CA LEU A 57 4.05 11.10 -10.01
C LEU A 57 5.29 10.57 -10.70
N LEU A 58 6.42 11.26 -10.55
CA LEU A 58 7.74 10.80 -10.94
C LEU A 58 8.58 10.63 -9.68
N LEU A 59 9.30 9.52 -9.57
CA LEU A 59 10.14 9.21 -8.42
C LEU A 59 11.54 8.79 -8.90
N LYS A 60 12.58 9.26 -8.20
CA LYS A 60 13.96 8.80 -8.40
C LYS A 60 14.76 8.97 -7.12
N GLY A 61 15.13 7.85 -6.50
CA GLY A 61 15.75 7.88 -5.17
C GLY A 61 14.81 8.55 -4.16
N ASN A 62 15.31 9.56 -3.44
CA ASN A 62 14.52 10.36 -2.51
C ASN A 62 13.86 11.61 -3.13
N ARG A 63 13.91 11.77 -4.46
CA ARG A 63 13.37 12.92 -5.19
C ARG A 63 12.02 12.57 -5.80
N PHE A 64 11.12 13.53 -5.85
CA PHE A 64 9.87 13.35 -6.56
C PHE A 64 9.40 14.61 -7.30
N TYR A 65 8.56 14.38 -8.29
CA TYR A 65 7.68 15.37 -8.90
C TYR A 65 6.25 14.84 -8.86
N LEU A 66 5.34 15.65 -8.38
CA LEU A 66 3.91 15.36 -8.31
C LEU A 66 3.16 16.49 -9.02
N ASN A 67 2.27 16.12 -9.95
CA ASN A 67 1.30 17.05 -10.54
C ASN A 67 -0.09 16.47 -10.31
N SER A 68 -0.92 17.17 -9.58
CA SER A 68 -2.30 16.77 -9.27
C SER A 68 -3.15 17.97 -8.82
N GLY A 69 -4.36 18.08 -9.38
CA GLY A 69 -5.36 19.01 -8.88
C GLY A 69 -4.98 20.49 -8.91
N GLY A 70 -4.20 20.93 -9.92
CA GLY A 70 -3.71 22.31 -10.01
C GLY A 70 -2.53 22.61 -9.07
N ILE A 71 -1.94 21.57 -8.48
CA ILE A 71 -0.72 21.68 -7.67
C ILE A 71 0.40 20.91 -8.35
N GLN A 72 1.55 21.56 -8.50
CA GLN A 72 2.79 20.94 -8.96
C GLN A 72 3.82 21.03 -7.85
N SER A 73 4.33 19.88 -7.40
CA SER A 73 5.31 19.81 -6.33
C SER A 73 6.60 19.11 -6.80
N TRP A 74 7.72 19.70 -6.45
CA TRP A 74 9.05 19.13 -6.67
C TRP A 74 9.74 18.98 -5.33
N PHE A 75 10.43 17.88 -5.13
CA PHE A 75 11.28 17.64 -3.98
C PHE A 75 12.64 17.12 -4.45
N ASP A 76 13.72 17.79 -4.09
CA ASP A 76 15.07 17.42 -4.52
C ASP A 76 15.82 16.50 -3.55
N GLY A 77 15.19 16.14 -2.45
CA GLY A 77 15.76 15.36 -1.35
C GLY A 77 15.98 16.17 -0.08
N THR A 78 15.80 17.50 -0.13
CA THR A 78 15.95 18.43 0.99
C THR A 78 14.85 19.48 0.99
N THR A 79 14.65 20.12 -0.15
CA THR A 79 13.69 21.22 -0.31
C THR A 79 12.53 20.79 -1.19
N GLN A 80 11.34 21.22 -0.80
CA GLN A 80 10.11 21.06 -1.57
C GLN A 80 9.67 22.42 -2.08
N TRP A 81 9.31 22.47 -3.35
CA TRP A 81 8.62 23.57 -3.99
C TRP A 81 7.24 23.11 -4.41
N SER A 82 6.21 23.84 -4.07
CA SER A 82 4.84 23.56 -4.48
C SER A 82 4.23 24.78 -5.13
N TYR A 83 3.98 24.70 -6.44
CA TYR A 83 3.30 25.71 -7.22
C TYR A 83 1.80 25.43 -7.21
N LEU A 84 1.02 26.45 -6.84
CA LEU A 84 -0.44 26.46 -6.87
C LEU A 84 -0.92 27.26 -8.07
N GLU A 85 -1.52 26.60 -9.05
CA GLU A 85 -2.01 27.25 -10.28
C GLU A 85 -3.10 28.29 -10.01
N SER A 86 -3.93 28.08 -8.98
CA SER A 86 -5.06 28.96 -8.65
C SER A 86 -4.65 30.33 -8.11
N SER A 87 -3.50 30.41 -7.42
CA SER A 87 -2.97 31.66 -6.83
C SER A 87 -1.69 32.12 -7.49
N GLU A 88 -1.13 31.34 -8.41
CA GLU A 88 0.18 31.58 -9.05
C GLU A 88 1.32 31.71 -8.03
N GLU A 89 1.17 31.06 -6.87
CA GLU A 89 2.13 31.11 -5.77
C GLU A 89 3.02 29.87 -5.72
N VAL A 90 4.27 30.08 -5.30
CA VAL A 90 5.19 29.01 -4.99
C VAL A 90 5.48 28.99 -3.49
N ASN A 91 5.12 27.90 -2.84
CA ASN A 91 5.51 27.63 -1.47
C ASN A 91 6.82 26.84 -1.46
N VAL A 92 7.76 27.26 -0.61
CA VAL A 92 9.04 26.60 -0.43
C VAL A 92 9.16 26.14 1.02
N SER A 93 9.48 24.86 1.23
CA SER A 93 9.63 24.27 2.56
C SER A 93 10.76 23.24 2.59
N ASN A 94 11.27 22.98 3.79
CA ASN A 94 12.18 21.88 4.06
C ASN A 94 11.45 20.90 4.99
N PRO A 95 10.70 19.94 4.42
CA PRO A 95 9.88 19.05 5.22
C PRO A 95 10.72 18.16 6.14
N THR A 96 10.24 17.95 7.36
CA THR A 96 10.84 17.03 8.32
C THR A 96 10.72 15.58 7.84
N PRO A 97 11.49 14.63 8.39
CA PRO A 97 11.33 13.21 8.08
C PRO A 97 9.90 12.69 8.32
N GLU A 98 9.20 13.20 9.34
CA GLU A 98 7.83 12.85 9.68
C GLU A 98 6.85 13.35 8.62
N GLU A 99 6.99 14.59 8.18
CA GLU A 99 6.19 15.17 7.11
C GLU A 99 6.44 14.45 5.78
N LEU A 100 7.71 14.10 5.49
CA LEU A 100 8.06 13.32 4.31
C LEU A 100 7.39 11.94 4.28
N GLN A 101 7.15 11.30 5.45
CA GLN A 101 6.44 10.02 5.49
C GLN A 101 5.00 10.13 4.97
N THR A 102 4.34 11.27 5.16
CA THR A 102 2.97 11.49 4.69
C THR A 102 2.89 11.87 3.22
N ILE A 103 3.90 12.53 2.70
CA ILE A 103 3.92 13.00 1.30
C ILE A 103 4.76 12.13 0.37
N ASN A 104 5.63 11.28 0.93
CA ASN A 104 6.52 10.42 0.17
C ASN A 104 5.77 9.17 -0.34
N PRO A 105 5.57 9.03 -1.64
CA PRO A 105 4.89 7.86 -2.21
C PRO A 105 5.60 6.53 -1.94
N TYR A 106 6.90 6.55 -1.65
CA TYR A 106 7.63 5.35 -1.20
C TYR A 106 7.20 4.89 0.20
N ALA A 107 6.61 5.77 1.02
CA ALA A 107 6.06 5.37 2.31
C ALA A 107 4.98 4.30 2.16
N LEU A 108 4.16 4.36 1.10
CA LEU A 108 3.17 3.33 0.77
C LEU A 108 3.80 1.95 0.58
N LEU A 109 5.05 1.90 0.11
CA LEU A 109 5.77 0.63 -0.14
C LEU A 109 6.38 0.02 1.13
N SER A 110 6.44 0.77 2.21
CA SER A 110 6.91 0.30 3.52
C SER A 110 5.79 0.12 4.54
N ILE A 111 4.59 0.60 4.22
CA ILE A 111 3.41 0.60 5.12
C ILE A 111 3.04 -0.83 5.60
N TYR A 112 3.28 -1.85 4.77
CA TYR A 112 3.01 -3.24 5.12
C TYR A 112 3.92 -3.78 6.24
N LYS A 113 5.03 -3.10 6.55
CA LYS A 113 5.98 -3.54 7.59
C LYS A 113 5.39 -3.41 9.00
N SER A 114 4.49 -2.45 9.19
CA SER A 114 3.82 -2.22 10.48
C SER A 114 2.43 -1.61 10.26
N GLY A 115 1.48 -1.97 11.13
CA GLY A 115 0.12 -1.41 11.15
C GLY A 115 -0.84 -1.98 10.10
N TYR A 116 -0.44 -2.99 9.32
CA TYR A 116 -1.28 -3.64 8.32
C TYR A 116 -1.17 -5.16 8.39
N ASN A 117 -2.32 -5.80 8.25
CA ASN A 117 -2.41 -7.19 7.84
C ASN A 117 -2.42 -7.25 6.33
N TYR A 118 -1.95 -8.35 5.75
CA TYR A 118 -1.92 -8.53 4.31
C TYR A 118 -2.23 -9.97 3.93
N LYS A 119 -2.88 -10.13 2.77
CA LYS A 119 -3.31 -11.41 2.23
C LYS A 119 -3.04 -11.47 0.73
N TYR A 120 -2.42 -12.56 0.27
CA TYR A 120 -2.34 -12.88 -1.14
C TYR A 120 -3.67 -13.48 -1.61
N THR A 121 -4.25 -12.94 -2.67
CA THR A 121 -5.55 -13.35 -3.20
C THR A 121 -5.44 -14.15 -4.49
N GLY A 122 -4.21 -14.46 -4.92
CA GLY A 122 -3.94 -15.29 -6.08
C GLY A 122 -3.40 -14.50 -7.28
N ILE A 123 -3.21 -15.22 -8.38
CA ILE A 123 -2.91 -14.62 -9.67
C ILE A 123 -4.21 -14.07 -10.24
N LYS A 124 -4.18 -12.81 -10.67
CA LYS A 124 -5.31 -12.12 -11.32
C LYS A 124 -4.91 -11.64 -12.70
N SER A 125 -5.89 -11.26 -13.50
CA SER A 125 -5.69 -10.59 -14.79
C SER A 125 -6.35 -9.21 -14.75
N ARG A 126 -5.59 -8.17 -15.11
CA ARG A 126 -6.06 -6.79 -15.24
C ARG A 126 -5.50 -6.19 -16.52
N ASN A 127 -6.40 -5.67 -17.38
CA ASN A 127 -6.02 -5.06 -18.67
C ASN A 127 -5.10 -5.97 -19.53
N GLY A 128 -5.41 -7.27 -19.58
CA GLY A 128 -4.64 -8.26 -20.34
C GLY A 128 -3.30 -8.68 -19.71
N LYS A 129 -2.93 -8.14 -18.57
CA LYS A 129 -1.71 -8.50 -17.84
C LYS A 129 -2.04 -9.42 -16.67
N GLN A 130 -1.29 -10.52 -16.51
CA GLN A 130 -1.36 -11.38 -15.34
C GLN A 130 -0.37 -10.90 -14.27
N GLY A 131 -0.77 -11.05 -13.01
CA GLY A 131 0.06 -10.65 -11.88
C GLY A 131 -0.48 -11.16 -10.55
N PHE A 132 0.27 -10.89 -9.50
CA PHE A 132 -0.07 -11.22 -8.12
C PHE A 132 -0.94 -10.11 -7.54
N GLU A 133 -2.01 -10.47 -6.83
CA GLU A 133 -2.81 -9.50 -6.09
C GLU A 133 -2.63 -9.71 -4.59
N VAL A 134 -2.32 -8.63 -3.89
CA VAL A 134 -2.19 -8.57 -2.44
C VAL A 134 -3.12 -7.49 -1.90
N ILE A 135 -3.91 -7.83 -0.89
CA ILE A 135 -4.77 -6.88 -0.18
C ILE A 135 -4.16 -6.61 1.20
N LEU A 136 -4.00 -5.33 1.52
CA LEU A 136 -3.58 -4.86 2.84
C LEU A 136 -4.79 -4.26 3.55
N THR A 137 -4.96 -4.60 4.82
CA THR A 137 -6.00 -4.06 5.69
C THR A 137 -5.37 -3.50 6.97
N PRO A 138 -5.74 -2.29 7.41
CA PRO A 138 -5.20 -1.73 8.64
C PRO A 138 -5.46 -2.63 9.85
N GLU A 139 -4.51 -2.72 10.75
CA GLU A 139 -4.68 -3.42 12.04
C GLU A 139 -5.61 -2.65 12.99
N ASN A 140 -5.60 -1.32 12.89
CA ASN A 140 -6.45 -0.43 13.67
C ASN A 140 -7.38 0.35 12.75
N LYS A 141 -8.53 0.79 13.30
CA LYS A 141 -9.48 1.61 12.57
C LYS A 141 -8.86 2.95 12.19
N GLN A 142 -8.86 3.26 10.90
CA GLN A 142 -8.37 4.51 10.32
C GLN A 142 -9.19 4.85 9.07
N ASP A 143 -8.90 6.00 8.43
CA ASP A 143 -9.64 6.44 7.24
C ASP A 143 -9.43 5.50 6.05
N ILE A 144 -8.26 4.90 5.89
CA ILE A 144 -8.02 3.85 4.90
C ILE A 144 -8.63 2.54 5.40
N THR A 145 -9.47 1.91 4.58
CA THR A 145 -10.10 0.62 4.88
C THR A 145 -9.40 -0.55 4.22
N SER A 146 -8.88 -0.35 3.01
CA SER A 146 -8.07 -1.35 2.32
C SER A 146 -7.14 -0.73 1.28
N ILE A 147 -6.05 -1.45 0.98
CA ILE A 147 -5.17 -1.16 -0.15
C ILE A 147 -5.03 -2.43 -0.97
N THR A 148 -5.44 -2.39 -2.24
CA THR A 148 -5.21 -3.49 -3.19
C THR A 148 -3.99 -3.16 -4.02
N LEU A 149 -2.99 -4.03 -3.97
CA LEU A 149 -1.79 -3.97 -4.79
C LEU A 149 -1.83 -5.08 -5.84
N PHE A 150 -1.69 -4.73 -7.11
CA PHE A 150 -1.54 -5.67 -8.21
C PHE A 150 -0.15 -5.54 -8.82
N VAL A 151 0.60 -6.64 -8.85
CA VAL A 151 2.03 -6.68 -9.15
C VAL A 151 2.28 -7.65 -10.29
N SER A 152 3.13 -7.29 -11.24
CA SER A 152 3.54 -8.20 -12.32
C SER A 152 4.28 -9.44 -11.78
N GLN A 153 4.46 -10.44 -12.61
CA GLN A 153 5.29 -11.61 -12.27
C GLN A 153 6.77 -11.27 -12.05
N THR A 154 7.21 -10.07 -12.48
CA THR A 154 8.56 -9.52 -12.22
C THR A 154 8.56 -8.53 -11.06
N TYR A 155 7.53 -8.56 -10.22
CA TYR A 155 7.36 -7.73 -9.02
C TYR A 155 7.32 -6.21 -9.26
N GLN A 156 6.95 -5.79 -10.47
CA GLN A 156 6.69 -4.38 -10.79
C GLN A 156 5.25 -4.05 -10.41
N PRO A 157 4.96 -3.01 -9.61
CA PRO A 157 3.59 -2.60 -9.33
C PRO A 157 2.93 -2.11 -10.62
N LEU A 158 1.77 -2.66 -10.91
CA LEU A 158 0.98 -2.31 -12.09
C LEU A 158 -0.26 -1.49 -11.73
N TYR A 159 -0.79 -1.70 -10.51
CA TYR A 159 -1.99 -1.02 -10.07
C TYR A 159 -2.05 -0.99 -8.54
N ILE A 160 -2.47 0.14 -8.00
CA ILE A 160 -2.73 0.33 -6.57
C ILE A 160 -4.11 0.98 -6.46
N LYS A 161 -4.97 0.40 -5.61
CA LYS A 161 -6.26 0.98 -5.22
C LYS A 161 -6.26 1.21 -3.72
N VAL A 162 -6.60 2.40 -3.29
CA VAL A 162 -6.80 2.75 -1.89
C VAL A 162 -8.29 2.99 -1.67
N GLU A 163 -8.88 2.27 -0.73
CA GLU A 163 -10.26 2.47 -0.32
C GLU A 163 -10.29 3.17 1.04
N GLN A 164 -11.16 4.16 1.16
CA GLN A 164 -11.33 4.94 2.39
C GLN A 164 -12.74 4.74 2.93
N SER A 165 -12.91 4.89 4.24
CA SER A 165 -14.23 4.95 4.84
C SER A 165 -14.92 6.21 4.35
N ASN A 166 -16.11 6.05 3.73
CA ASN A 166 -16.98 7.19 3.47
C ASN A 166 -17.41 7.73 4.84
N LYS A 167 -16.79 8.81 5.30
CA LYS A 167 -17.42 9.68 6.29
C LYS A 167 -18.55 10.38 5.54
N SER A 168 -19.73 9.76 5.48
CA SER A 168 -20.96 10.47 5.16
C SER A 168 -21.04 11.61 6.15
N ALA A 169 -21.04 12.84 5.64
CA ALA A 169 -21.35 14.00 6.44
C ALA A 169 -22.78 13.81 6.97
N ASN A 170 -22.89 13.34 8.20
CA ASN A 170 -24.06 13.48 9.04
C ASN A 170 -23.69 14.54 10.08
N GLU A 171 -23.92 15.78 9.72
CA GLU A 171 -24.30 16.87 10.61
C GLU A 171 -25.33 17.74 9.87
#